data_d56243b61998d7afe3b80cb498ef9c09
#
_entry.id   d56243b61998d7afe3b80cb498ef9c09
#
_cell.length_a   1.000
_cell.length_b   1.000
_cell.length_c   1.000
_cell.angle_alpha   90.00
_cell.angle_beta   90.00
_cell.angle_gamma   90.00
#
_symmetry.space_group_name_H-M   'P 1'
#
loop_
_entity.id
_entity.type
_entity.pdbx_description
1 polymer ?
#
loop_
_entity_poly.entity_id
_entity_poly.type
_entity_poly.pdbx_seq_one_letter_code
_entity_poly.pdbx_strand_id
1 'polypeptide(L)'
;MSTDQPNGEPRRYKIDPDPAWDLYDEEDGVLSVELSWVPDPLAGRPPELVASPELVTALSAEGLTGYTTGAARGYYNEYTPAAEEGAAVPELVRLIVGEDPAADFSFVRSQGLTVSERALALLQARCQNLTVRPAG
;
A
#
# COMPACT_ATOMS: atom_id res chain seq x y z
N MET A 1 5.55 -32.81 -5.91
CA MET A 1 5.47 -32.16 -6.31
C MET A 1 5.33 -31.41 -6.23
N SER A 2 5.12 -31.39 -6.21
CA SER A 2 4.99 -30.65 -6.40
C SER A 2 4.49 -30.04 -6.31
N THR A 3 4.33 -29.92 -5.57
CA THR A 3 3.71 -29.14 -5.79
C THR A 3 3.77 -28.13 -6.29
N ASP A 4 4.33 -27.99 -6.35
CA ASP A 4 4.46 -27.08 -7.32
C ASP A 4 3.22 -26.78 -7.95
N GLN A 5 2.97 -25.56 -8.42
CA GLN A 5 1.84 -25.22 -9.17
C GLN A 5 1.92 -25.94 -10.46
N PRO A 6 0.90 -26.66 -10.85
CA PRO A 6 0.98 -27.46 -12.06
C PRO A 6 1.28 -26.66 -13.31
N ASN A 7 0.88 -25.38 -13.33
CA ASN A 7 1.10 -24.54 -14.51
C ASN A 7 2.21 -23.54 -14.28
N GLY A 8 2.87 -23.60 -13.15
CA GLY A 8 3.98 -22.70 -12.86
C GLY A 8 3.58 -21.28 -12.54
N GLU A 9 2.30 -21.02 -12.33
CA GLU A 9 1.87 -19.67 -11.99
C GLU A 9 2.40 -19.27 -10.62
N PRO A 10 2.88 -18.03 -10.47
CA PRO A 10 3.35 -17.59 -9.18
C PRO A 10 2.20 -17.45 -8.18
N ARG A 11 2.52 -17.63 -6.92
CA ARG A 11 1.55 -17.41 -5.86
C ARG A 11 1.24 -15.95 -5.73
N ARG A 12 -0.02 -15.68 -5.37
CA ARG A 12 -0.46 -14.31 -5.12
C ARG A 12 -1.08 -14.26 -3.73
N TYR A 13 -1.03 -13.06 -3.15
CA TYR A 13 -1.56 -12.84 -1.80
C TYR A 13 -2.42 -11.59 -1.80
N LYS A 14 -3.56 -11.67 -1.13
CA LYS A 14 -4.39 -10.50 -0.90
C LYS A 14 -3.87 -9.80 0.35
N ILE A 15 -3.71 -8.49 0.28
CA ILE A 15 -3.23 -7.74 1.42
C ILE A 15 -4.18 -6.61 1.75
N ASP A 16 -4.26 -6.30 3.05
CA ASP A 16 -4.97 -5.14 3.56
C ASP A 16 -3.96 -4.34 4.36
N PRO A 17 -3.51 -3.20 3.83
CA PRO A 17 -2.53 -2.37 4.55
C PRO A 17 -3.17 -1.65 5.74
N ASP A 18 -2.32 -1.00 6.53
CA ASP A 18 -2.76 -0.13 7.61
C ASP A 18 -3.76 0.89 7.08
N PRO A 19 -5.01 0.92 7.59
CA PRO A 19 -6.02 1.84 7.05
C PRO A 19 -5.73 3.32 7.32
N ALA A 20 -5.10 3.64 8.41
CA ALA A 20 -4.53 4.95 8.76
C ALA A 20 -5.46 6.17 8.68
N TRP A 21 -6.55 6.14 7.90
CA TRP A 21 -7.47 7.29 7.81
C TRP A 21 -8.91 6.84 7.61
N ASP A 22 -9.84 7.73 7.96
CA ASP A 22 -11.27 7.53 7.67
C ASP A 22 -11.75 8.44 6.57
N LEU A 23 -11.13 9.61 6.42
CA LEU A 23 -11.53 10.60 5.44
C LEU A 23 -10.38 10.90 4.49
N TYR A 24 -10.73 11.05 3.22
CA TYR A 24 -9.77 11.48 2.22
C TYR A 24 -10.49 12.33 1.18
N ASP A 25 -9.69 13.08 0.42
CA ASP A 25 -10.18 13.90 -0.68
C ASP A 25 -9.15 13.88 -1.79
N GLU A 26 -9.62 14.00 -3.00
CA GLU A 26 -8.73 14.07 -4.15
C GLU A 26 -9.04 15.34 -4.92
N GLU A 27 -8.04 16.19 -5.10
CA GLU A 27 -8.18 17.44 -5.83
C GLU A 27 -6.94 17.65 -6.68
N ASP A 28 -7.16 17.89 -8.00
CA ASP A 28 -6.07 18.12 -8.95
C ASP A 28 -5.03 16.99 -8.95
N GLY A 29 -5.50 15.75 -8.74
CA GLY A 29 -4.62 14.60 -8.73
C GLY A 29 -3.87 14.38 -7.43
N VAL A 30 -4.07 15.25 -6.44
CA VAL A 30 -3.41 15.10 -5.14
C VAL A 30 -4.36 14.41 -4.18
N LEU A 31 -3.92 13.31 -3.59
CA LEU A 31 -4.69 12.60 -2.59
C LEU A 31 -4.38 13.19 -1.22
N SER A 32 -5.39 13.78 -0.56
CA SER A 32 -5.25 14.33 0.78
C SER A 32 -5.93 13.39 1.77
N VAL A 33 -5.22 12.99 2.82
CA VAL A 33 -5.76 12.02 3.78
C VAL A 33 -5.69 12.58 5.19
N GLU A 34 -6.77 12.38 5.93
CA GLU A 34 -6.85 12.78 7.33
C GLU A 34 -6.39 11.58 8.17
N LEU A 35 -5.16 11.64 8.64
CA LEU A 35 -4.54 10.53 9.34
C LEU A 35 -5.07 10.40 10.76
N SER A 36 -5.36 9.19 11.18
CA SER A 36 -5.77 8.89 12.54
C SER A 36 -4.58 8.55 13.44
N TRP A 37 -3.47 8.16 12.82
CA TRP A 37 -2.22 7.86 13.53
C TRP A 37 -1.10 7.92 12.52
N VAL A 38 0.15 7.75 12.98
CA VAL A 38 1.31 7.72 12.08
C VAL A 38 1.21 6.44 11.24
N PRO A 39 1.14 6.57 9.92
CA PRO A 39 0.88 5.40 9.07
C PRO A 39 2.09 4.51 8.89
N ASP A 40 1.81 3.24 8.58
CA ASP A 40 2.81 2.30 8.12
C ASP A 40 3.44 2.79 6.81
N PRO A 41 4.58 2.25 6.39
CA PRO A 41 5.16 2.60 5.09
C PRO A 41 4.24 2.40 3.90
N LEU A 42 3.31 1.44 3.97
CA LEU A 42 2.21 1.33 3.00
C LEU A 42 0.92 1.41 3.80
N ALA A 43 0.05 2.35 3.43
CA ALA A 43 -1.18 2.56 4.17
C ALA A 43 -2.30 2.94 3.23
N GLY A 44 -3.52 2.72 3.68
CA GLY A 44 -4.69 3.16 2.96
C GLY A 44 -5.75 2.09 2.83
N ARG A 45 -6.80 2.47 2.14
CA ARG A 45 -7.93 1.58 1.85
C ARG A 45 -8.01 1.42 0.35
N PRO A 46 -7.56 0.27 -0.19
CA PRO A 46 -7.51 0.10 -1.64
C PRO A 46 -8.84 0.48 -2.28
N PRO A 47 -8.82 1.19 -3.41
CA PRO A 47 -7.64 1.49 -4.23
C PRO A 47 -6.86 2.75 -3.83
N GLU A 48 -7.29 3.50 -2.80
CA GLU A 48 -6.58 4.70 -2.37
C GLU A 48 -5.45 4.31 -1.43
N LEU A 49 -4.21 4.47 -1.91
CA LEU A 49 -3.02 4.05 -1.16
C LEU A 49 -1.99 5.16 -1.12
N VAL A 50 -1.28 5.21 0.00
CA VAL A 50 -0.12 6.07 0.14
C VAL A 50 1.06 5.24 0.64
N ALA A 51 2.26 5.67 0.31
CA ALA A 51 3.47 5.00 0.72
C ALA A 51 4.49 6.03 1.17
N SER A 52 5.43 5.59 2.01
CA SER A 52 6.55 6.44 2.35
C SER A 52 7.50 6.55 1.15
N PRO A 53 8.24 7.66 1.01
CA PRO A 53 9.22 7.74 -0.07
C PRO A 53 10.26 6.62 0.00
N GLU A 54 10.63 6.21 1.21
CA GLU A 54 11.59 5.12 1.39
C GLU A 54 11.06 3.81 0.86
N LEU A 55 9.77 3.53 1.07
CA LEU A 55 9.18 2.32 0.52
C LEU A 55 9.18 2.37 -1.00
N VAL A 56 8.80 3.50 -1.60
CA VAL A 56 8.79 3.64 -3.05
C VAL A 56 10.18 3.40 -3.62
N THR A 57 11.20 3.94 -2.96
CA THR A 57 12.58 3.70 -3.38
C THR A 57 12.92 2.21 -3.35
N ALA A 58 12.49 1.52 -2.30
CA ALA A 58 12.76 0.08 -2.18
C ALA A 58 12.03 -0.72 -3.26
N LEU A 59 10.78 -0.36 -3.55
CA LEU A 59 10.03 -1.04 -4.61
C LEU A 59 10.71 -0.88 -5.94
N SER A 60 11.18 0.32 -6.23
CA SER A 60 11.86 0.60 -7.49
C SER A 60 13.20 -0.12 -7.57
N ALA A 61 13.94 -0.16 -6.47
CA ALA A 61 15.24 -0.84 -6.44
C ALA A 61 15.12 -2.33 -6.70
N GLU A 62 14.00 -2.94 -6.27
CA GLU A 62 13.75 -4.36 -6.50
C GLU A 62 13.10 -4.61 -7.86
N GLY A 63 12.81 -3.58 -8.63
CA GLY A 63 12.20 -3.74 -9.93
C GLY A 63 10.77 -4.24 -9.89
N LEU A 64 10.03 -3.96 -8.82
CA LEU A 64 8.64 -4.40 -8.71
C LEU A 64 7.76 -3.62 -9.66
N THR A 65 6.73 -4.27 -10.17
CA THR A 65 5.87 -3.71 -11.23
C THR A 65 4.43 -3.61 -10.78
N GLY A 66 3.61 -2.91 -11.57
CA GLY A 66 2.17 -2.85 -11.36
C GLY A 66 1.70 -1.62 -10.64
N TYR A 67 2.55 -0.62 -10.45
CA TYR A 67 2.16 0.62 -9.79
C TYR A 67 2.78 1.82 -10.49
N THR A 68 2.15 2.96 -10.29
CA THR A 68 2.74 4.25 -10.60
C THR A 68 2.59 5.12 -9.35
N THR A 69 3.23 6.27 -9.36
CA THR A 69 3.19 7.15 -8.19
C THR A 69 2.54 8.47 -8.55
N GLY A 70 2.01 9.13 -7.55
CA GLY A 70 1.38 10.42 -7.69
C GLY A 70 1.57 11.23 -6.42
N ALA A 71 0.95 12.39 -6.37
CA ALA A 71 1.09 13.28 -5.23
C ALA A 71 0.09 12.93 -4.14
N ALA A 72 0.55 13.00 -2.90
CA ALA A 72 -0.30 12.80 -1.75
C ALA A 72 0.19 13.67 -0.61
N ARG A 73 -0.70 13.98 0.30
CA ARG A 73 -0.34 14.68 1.52
C ARG A 73 -1.25 14.23 2.64
N GLY A 74 -0.74 14.29 3.85
CA GLY A 74 -1.51 13.93 5.02
C GLY A 74 -1.59 15.07 6.02
N TYR A 75 -2.55 14.96 6.91
CA TYR A 75 -2.64 15.83 8.08
C TYR A 75 -3.28 15.03 9.19
N TYR A 76 -2.98 15.36 10.43
CA TYR A 76 -3.56 14.64 11.55
C TYR A 76 -4.87 15.30 11.93
N ASN A 77 -5.85 14.45 12.25
CA ASN A 77 -7.06 14.90 12.92
C ASN A 77 -6.65 15.54 14.25
N GLU A 78 -7.20 16.71 14.58
CA GLU A 78 -6.77 17.49 15.75
C GLU A 78 -7.03 16.78 17.08
N TYR A 79 -7.88 15.76 17.07
CA TYR A 79 -8.22 15.01 18.28
C TYR A 79 -7.38 13.74 18.44
N THR A 80 -6.41 13.50 17.57
CA THR A 80 -5.58 12.31 17.69
C THR A 80 -4.41 12.55 18.65
N PRO A 81 -3.91 11.50 19.30
CA PRO A 81 -2.71 11.65 20.13
C PRO A 81 -1.52 12.19 19.35
N ALA A 82 -1.38 11.82 18.07
CA ALA A 82 -0.27 12.32 17.26
C ALA A 82 -0.32 13.84 17.14
N ALA A 83 -1.53 14.40 16.92
CA ALA A 83 -1.67 15.85 16.83
C ALA A 83 -1.40 16.51 18.15
N GLU A 84 -1.88 15.93 19.25
CA GLU A 84 -1.67 16.48 20.58
C GLU A 84 -0.20 16.50 20.98
N GLU A 85 0.55 15.52 20.52
CA GLU A 85 1.97 15.43 20.81
C GLU A 85 2.82 16.28 19.88
N GLY A 86 2.20 16.93 18.89
CA GLY A 86 2.93 17.73 17.93
C GLY A 86 3.76 16.90 16.97
N ALA A 87 3.34 15.68 16.71
CA ALA A 87 4.09 14.79 15.81
C ALA A 87 4.14 15.36 14.40
N ALA A 88 5.29 15.20 13.74
CA ALA A 88 5.45 15.66 12.37
C ALA A 88 4.63 14.78 11.45
N VAL A 89 3.99 15.39 10.44
CA VAL A 89 3.29 14.65 9.40
C VAL A 89 4.33 14.04 8.46
N PRO A 90 4.30 12.73 8.23
CA PRO A 90 5.29 12.12 7.34
C PRO A 90 5.04 12.53 5.90
N GLU A 91 6.10 12.51 5.11
CA GLU A 91 5.99 12.68 3.67
C GLU A 91 5.27 11.47 3.08
N LEU A 92 4.35 11.71 2.15
CA LEU A 92 3.56 10.63 1.54
C LEU A 92 3.63 10.70 0.03
N VAL A 93 3.63 9.52 -0.60
CA VAL A 93 3.57 9.38 -2.04
C VAL A 93 2.32 8.57 -2.35
N ARG A 94 1.50 9.03 -3.29
CA ARG A 94 0.34 8.26 -3.71
C ARG A 94 0.81 7.05 -4.51
N LEU A 95 0.30 5.88 -4.17
CA LEU A 95 0.60 4.66 -4.89
C LEU A 95 -0.63 4.26 -5.70
N ILE A 96 -0.48 4.22 -7.02
CA ILE A 96 -1.59 3.92 -7.93
C ILE A 96 -1.32 2.54 -8.52
N VAL A 97 -2.17 1.58 -8.14
CA VAL A 97 -1.98 0.18 -8.55
C VAL A 97 -2.85 -0.12 -9.75
N GLY A 98 -2.26 -0.77 -10.74
CA GLY A 98 -2.96 -1.15 -11.96
C GLY A 98 -3.72 -2.45 -11.81
N GLU A 99 -4.25 -2.94 -12.92
CA GLU A 99 -5.14 -4.09 -12.93
C GLU A 99 -4.50 -5.35 -13.52
N ASP A 100 -3.24 -5.28 -13.90
CA ASP A 100 -2.57 -6.42 -14.53
C ASP A 100 -2.29 -7.52 -13.50
N PRO A 101 -2.96 -8.68 -13.58
CA PRO A 101 -2.78 -9.74 -12.58
C PRO A 101 -1.40 -10.39 -12.63
N ALA A 102 -0.62 -10.15 -13.68
CA ALA A 102 0.74 -10.69 -13.77
C ALA A 102 1.76 -9.78 -13.14
N ALA A 103 1.40 -8.54 -12.80
CA ALA A 103 2.32 -7.60 -12.19
C ALA A 103 2.49 -7.89 -10.70
N ASP A 104 3.54 -7.32 -10.10
CA ASP A 104 3.80 -7.53 -8.66
C ASP A 104 2.69 -6.93 -7.79
N PHE A 105 2.09 -5.82 -8.22
CA PHE A 105 0.94 -5.23 -7.57
C PHE A 105 -0.23 -5.21 -8.54
N SER A 106 -1.41 -5.57 -8.06
CA SER A 106 -2.61 -5.55 -8.88
C SER A 106 -3.82 -5.26 -8.00
N PHE A 107 -4.70 -4.40 -8.49
CA PHE A 107 -5.97 -4.16 -7.81
C PHE A 107 -7.10 -4.43 -8.80
N VAL A 108 -7.94 -5.41 -8.48
CA VAL A 108 -9.16 -5.71 -9.21
C VAL A 108 -10.29 -5.64 -8.19
N ARG A 109 -11.33 -4.88 -8.52
CA ARG A 109 -12.41 -4.60 -7.58
C ARG A 109 -12.97 -5.88 -6.94
N SER A 110 -13.12 -6.93 -7.73
CA SER A 110 -13.69 -8.17 -7.22
C SER A 110 -12.74 -8.98 -6.34
N GLN A 111 -11.45 -8.70 -6.40
CA GLN A 111 -10.45 -9.47 -5.65
C GLN A 111 -9.65 -8.61 -4.66
N GLY A 112 -9.72 -7.30 -4.79
CA GLY A 112 -8.97 -6.40 -3.93
C GLY A 112 -7.52 -6.26 -4.34
N LEU A 113 -6.70 -5.81 -3.42
CA LEU A 113 -5.28 -5.59 -3.67
C LEU A 113 -4.53 -6.90 -3.50
N THR A 114 -3.85 -7.33 -4.57
CA THR A 114 -3.04 -8.54 -4.51
C THR A 114 -1.61 -8.23 -4.89
N VAL A 115 -0.69 -9.02 -4.38
CA VAL A 115 0.73 -8.84 -4.62
C VAL A 115 1.39 -10.17 -4.89
N SER A 116 2.52 -10.12 -5.60
CA SER A 116 3.36 -11.28 -5.83
C SER A 116 4.08 -11.66 -4.54
N GLU A 117 4.70 -12.85 -4.55
CA GLU A 117 5.46 -13.33 -3.41
C GLU A 117 6.63 -12.41 -3.08
N ARG A 118 7.36 -11.94 -4.09
CA ARG A 118 8.50 -11.06 -3.82
C ARG A 118 8.08 -9.68 -3.33
N ALA A 119 6.96 -9.18 -3.82
CA ALA A 119 6.42 -7.92 -3.31
C ALA A 119 5.98 -8.08 -1.86
N LEU A 120 5.32 -9.19 -1.54
CA LEU A 120 4.90 -9.48 -0.18
C LEU A 120 6.10 -9.53 0.77
N ALA A 121 7.18 -10.18 0.37
CA ALA A 121 8.36 -10.29 1.21
C ALA A 121 8.92 -8.91 1.56
N LEU A 122 8.98 -8.02 0.58
CA LEU A 122 9.47 -6.67 0.83
C LEU A 122 8.54 -5.92 1.78
N LEU A 123 7.23 -6.03 1.56
CA LEU A 123 6.27 -5.33 2.41
C LEU A 123 6.29 -5.87 3.83
N GLN A 124 6.39 -7.18 4.01
CA GLN A 124 6.42 -7.75 5.35
C GLN A 124 7.67 -7.37 6.12
N ALA A 125 8.76 -7.10 5.42
CA ALA A 125 10.00 -6.68 6.07
C ALA A 125 9.91 -5.25 6.59
N ARG A 126 8.96 -4.45 6.10
CA ARG A 126 8.89 -3.02 6.40
C ARG A 126 7.62 -2.60 7.09
N CYS A 127 6.52 -3.32 6.90
CA CYS A 127 5.21 -2.93 7.41
C CYS A 127 4.87 -3.73 8.65
N GLN A 128 4.17 -3.09 9.59
CA GLN A 128 3.81 -3.72 10.86
C GLN A 128 2.32 -4.05 10.91
N ASN A 129 1.50 -3.31 10.17
CA ASN A 129 0.05 -3.47 10.22
C ASN A 129 -0.51 -4.01 8.92
N LEU A 130 0.17 -4.99 8.36
CA LEU A 130 -0.22 -5.59 7.08
C LEU A 130 -0.93 -6.91 7.34
N THR A 131 -2.17 -7.02 6.88
CA THR A 131 -2.91 -8.28 6.95
C THR A 131 -2.78 -9.00 5.62
N VAL A 132 -2.48 -10.29 5.67
CA VAL A 132 -2.17 -11.07 4.48
C VAL A 132 -3.04 -12.31 4.43
N ARG A 133 -3.59 -12.62 3.26
CA ARG A 133 -4.36 -13.83 3.01
C ARG A 133 -3.98 -14.40 1.65
N PRO A 134 -4.07 -15.72 1.48
CA PRO A 134 -3.86 -16.28 0.14
C PRO A 134 -4.92 -15.70 -0.81
N ALA A 135 -4.49 -15.37 -2.02
CA ALA A 135 -5.40 -14.93 -3.07
C ALA A 135 -5.88 -16.18 -3.80
N GLY A 136 -7.11 -16.24 -4.05
CA GLY A 136 -7.61 -17.34 -4.79
C GLY A 136 -8.71 -18.04 -4.34
#